data_228f2b5fae85cadc4b43c747da5c506c
#
_entry.id   228f2b5fae85cadc4b43c747da5c506c
#
_cell.length_a   1.000
_cell.length_b   1.000
_cell.length_c   1.000
_cell.angle_alpha   90.00
_cell.angle_beta   90.00
_cell.angle_gamma   90.00
#
_symmetry.space_group_name_H-M   'P 1'
#
loop_
_entity.id
_entity.type
_entity.pdbx_description
1 polymer ?
#
loop_
_entity_poly.entity_id
_entity_poly.type
_entity_poly.pdbx_seq_one_letter_code
_entity_poly.pdbx_strand_id
1 'polypeptide(L)'
;MKLGLLVGYSPATLSMPMDLIKQAEGLGFSSVWTAEAWGSDAATPAAWILAQTEKISVGTAIMQMPARTPAMTAMTAMTLYALSGGRFILGLGPSGPQVVEGWHGVAYGRPLTRTKEYIAIIRNILERKERVTHKGFHYEMPYQGSDATGLGKPLKSILHGDPALRIFTASISPNGMECSGEVADGVFPVWMNPERFDVFEPSLAKGFAKAEGNKGLADFEVAPFVT
;
A
#
# COMPACT_ATOMS: atom_id res chain seq x y z
N MET A 1 -18.05 -2.26 13.71
CA MET A 1 -17.48 -1.34 12.69
C MET A 1 -16.13 -0.86 13.22
N LYS A 2 -15.08 -0.83 12.37
CA LYS A 2 -13.79 -0.24 12.73
C LYS A 2 -13.78 1.23 12.30
N LEU A 3 -13.23 2.12 13.12
CA LEU A 3 -13.06 3.54 12.77
C LEU A 3 -11.57 3.82 12.57
N GLY A 4 -11.25 4.58 11.54
CA GLY A 4 -9.91 5.07 11.25
C GLY A 4 -9.88 6.60 11.15
N LEU A 5 -8.74 7.19 11.47
CA LEU A 5 -8.49 8.61 11.32
C LEU A 5 -7.59 8.84 10.10
N LEU A 6 -8.01 9.65 9.15
CA LEU A 6 -7.17 10.09 8.04
C LEU A 6 -6.52 11.43 8.38
N VAL A 7 -5.19 11.47 8.42
CA VAL A 7 -4.44 12.72 8.66
C VAL A 7 -3.99 13.40 7.37
N GLY A 8 -4.24 12.78 6.24
CA GLY A 8 -3.99 13.35 4.92
C GLY A 8 -2.51 13.62 4.62
N TYR A 9 -2.28 14.36 3.54
CA TYR A 9 -0.99 14.95 3.19
C TYR A 9 -1.03 16.46 3.43
N SER A 10 0.11 17.04 3.76
CA SER A 10 0.15 18.27 4.50
C SER A 10 -0.21 19.55 3.72
N PRO A 11 -0.69 20.59 4.43
CA PRO A 11 -0.66 21.98 3.96
C PRO A 11 0.80 22.47 3.81
N ALA A 12 0.99 23.74 3.48
CA ALA A 12 2.30 24.34 3.27
C ALA A 12 3.31 24.16 4.44
N THR A 13 2.80 23.98 5.66
CA THR A 13 3.60 23.68 6.85
C THR A 13 3.17 22.36 7.45
N LEU A 14 4.10 21.42 7.56
CA LEU A 14 3.81 20.11 8.16
C LEU A 14 3.63 20.25 9.67
N SER A 15 2.44 19.86 10.13
CA SER A 15 2.13 19.71 11.55
C SER A 15 1.35 18.42 11.77
N MET A 16 1.84 17.57 12.67
CA MET A 16 1.17 16.31 12.97
C MET A 16 0.26 16.47 14.18
N PRO A 17 -1.07 16.21 14.06
CA PRO A 17 -2.03 16.41 15.15
C PRO A 17 -1.94 15.29 16.18
N MET A 18 -0.80 15.17 16.88
CA MET A 18 -0.53 14.05 17.79
C MET A 18 -1.51 13.96 18.95
N ASP A 19 -2.00 15.09 19.48
CA ASP A 19 -3.00 15.08 20.56
C ASP A 19 -4.32 14.44 20.10
N LEU A 20 -4.79 14.78 18.88
CA LEU A 20 -5.96 14.17 18.28
C LEU A 20 -5.75 12.66 18.04
N ILE A 21 -4.56 12.27 17.56
CA ILE A 21 -4.22 10.87 17.30
C ILE A 21 -4.22 10.05 18.60
N LYS A 22 -3.61 10.58 19.68
CA LYS A 22 -3.61 9.93 20.99
C LYS A 22 -5.01 9.87 21.60
N GLN A 23 -5.83 10.89 21.39
CA GLN A 23 -7.23 10.88 21.80
C GLN A 23 -8.01 9.80 21.04
N ALA A 24 -7.83 9.68 19.72
CA ALA A 24 -8.44 8.64 18.89
C ALA A 24 -8.02 7.23 19.35
N GLU A 25 -6.74 7.03 19.66
CA GLU A 25 -6.24 5.78 20.22
C GLU A 25 -6.94 5.46 21.57
N GLY A 26 -7.04 6.43 22.46
CA GLY A 26 -7.74 6.29 23.74
C GLY A 26 -9.23 5.99 23.61
N LEU A 27 -9.88 6.46 22.57
CA LEU A 27 -11.28 6.19 22.22
C LEU A 27 -11.49 4.86 21.49
N GLY A 28 -10.44 4.11 21.18
CA GLY A 28 -10.51 2.81 20.53
C GLY A 28 -10.63 2.87 19.01
N PHE A 29 -10.20 3.95 18.36
CA PHE A 29 -10.03 3.95 16.91
C PHE A 29 -9.02 2.87 16.53
N SER A 30 -9.30 2.16 15.44
CA SER A 30 -8.50 1.01 15.01
C SER A 30 -7.26 1.39 14.22
N SER A 31 -7.28 2.55 13.55
CA SER A 31 -6.21 2.92 12.64
C SER A 31 -6.07 4.44 12.43
N VAL A 32 -4.84 4.84 12.06
CA VAL A 32 -4.52 6.18 11.52
C VAL A 32 -3.89 6.00 10.15
N TRP A 33 -4.25 6.87 9.22
CA TRP A 33 -3.80 6.78 7.83
C TRP A 33 -3.08 8.07 7.42
N THR A 34 -1.84 7.91 6.94
CA THR A 34 -1.05 8.98 6.33
C THR A 34 -1.13 8.90 4.81
N ALA A 35 -0.91 9.99 4.12
CA ALA A 35 -0.99 10.01 2.66
C ALA A 35 0.17 10.79 2.05
N GLU A 36 0.39 10.60 0.76
CA GLU A 36 1.34 11.39 -0.02
C GLU A 36 0.79 11.72 -1.42
N ALA A 37 1.23 12.85 -1.95
CA ALA A 37 1.00 13.24 -3.33
C ALA A 37 2.24 14.00 -3.85
N TRP A 38 2.34 15.30 -3.64
CA TRP A 38 3.52 16.14 -3.94
C TRP A 38 3.86 17.09 -2.77
N GLY A 39 3.54 16.67 -1.55
CA GLY A 39 3.83 17.34 -0.28
C GLY A 39 4.73 16.47 0.60
N SER A 40 4.29 16.17 1.83
CA SER A 40 4.98 15.20 2.68
C SER A 40 4.89 13.79 2.09
N ASP A 41 5.91 12.96 2.31
CA ASP A 41 5.82 11.52 2.09
C ASP A 41 4.89 10.87 3.13
N ALA A 42 4.47 9.64 2.89
CA ALA A 42 3.56 8.94 3.79
C ALA A 42 4.30 8.11 4.86
N ALA A 43 5.50 7.63 4.56
CA ALA A 43 6.22 6.72 5.45
C ALA A 43 6.81 7.42 6.68
N THR A 44 7.34 8.63 6.51
CA THR A 44 7.95 9.40 7.61
C THR A 44 6.93 9.81 8.68
N PRO A 45 5.77 10.38 8.33
CA PRO A 45 4.70 10.63 9.30
C PRO A 45 4.16 9.36 9.94
N ALA A 46 4.04 8.25 9.19
CA ALA A 46 3.62 6.97 9.76
C ALA A 46 4.61 6.47 10.82
N ALA A 47 5.93 6.55 10.56
CA ALA A 47 6.96 6.22 11.54
C ALA A 47 6.86 7.10 12.80
N TRP A 48 6.64 8.40 12.61
CA TRP A 48 6.49 9.35 13.72
C TRP A 48 5.29 9.02 14.61
N ILE A 49 4.16 8.67 14.03
CA ILE A 49 2.94 8.29 14.75
C ILE A 49 3.15 6.94 15.47
N LEU A 50 3.70 5.93 14.77
CA LEU A 50 3.97 4.62 15.36
C LEU A 50 4.88 4.69 16.59
N ALA A 51 5.87 5.57 16.57
CA ALA A 51 6.79 5.76 17.69
C ALA A 51 6.15 6.42 18.93
N GLN A 52 4.99 7.05 18.79
CA GLN A 52 4.32 7.81 19.86
C GLN A 52 2.96 7.23 20.25
N THR A 53 2.59 6.08 19.69
CA THR A 53 1.34 5.35 19.96
C THR A 53 1.66 3.91 20.34
N GLU A 54 0.74 3.23 21.05
CA GLU A 54 0.98 1.90 21.59
C GLU A 54 0.10 0.81 20.97
N LYS A 55 -1.13 1.14 20.59
CA LYS A 55 -2.18 0.16 20.20
C LYS A 55 -2.71 0.36 18.80
N ILE A 56 -2.91 1.63 18.40
CA ILE A 56 -3.54 1.95 17.12
C ILE A 56 -2.65 1.50 15.97
N SER A 57 -3.25 0.90 14.94
CA SER A 57 -2.52 0.61 13.69
C SER A 57 -2.27 1.90 12.93
N VAL A 58 -1.16 1.98 12.22
CA VAL A 58 -0.87 3.12 11.34
C VAL A 58 -0.60 2.60 9.94
N GLY A 59 -1.22 3.20 8.97
CA GLY A 59 -1.02 2.81 7.58
C GLY A 59 -0.87 3.99 6.65
N THR A 60 -0.56 3.69 5.41
CA THR A 60 -0.51 4.68 4.33
C THR A 60 -1.78 4.61 3.47
N ALA A 61 -2.37 5.74 3.15
CA ALA A 61 -3.53 5.84 2.27
C ALA A 61 -3.41 7.03 1.32
N ILE A 62 -2.49 6.94 0.43
CA ILE A 62 -1.65 5.81 0.01
C ILE A 62 -0.19 6.23 -0.10
N MET A 63 0.71 5.24 -0.18
CA MET A 63 2.08 5.41 -0.66
C MET A 63 2.07 5.19 -2.19
N GLN A 64 2.70 6.09 -2.93
CA GLN A 64 2.70 6.07 -4.40
C GLN A 64 3.69 5.04 -4.95
N MET A 65 3.20 4.04 -5.68
CA MET A 65 4.07 3.04 -6.32
C MET A 65 5.11 3.63 -7.28
N PRO A 66 4.79 4.61 -8.14
CA PRO A 66 5.78 5.18 -9.07
C PRO A 66 6.92 5.95 -8.39
N ALA A 67 6.74 6.40 -7.16
CA ALA A 67 7.74 7.16 -6.42
C ALA A 67 8.87 6.29 -5.84
N ARG A 68 8.67 4.98 -5.76
CA ARG A 68 9.62 4.04 -5.11
C ARG A 68 9.71 2.72 -5.88
N THR A 69 10.85 2.04 -5.76
CA THR A 69 10.93 0.66 -6.23
C THR A 69 10.15 -0.28 -5.31
N PRO A 70 9.61 -1.41 -5.81
CA PRO A 70 8.92 -2.38 -4.95
C PRO A 70 9.81 -2.94 -3.83
N ALA A 71 11.11 -3.12 -4.10
CA ALA A 71 12.06 -3.57 -3.09
C ALA A 71 12.23 -2.53 -1.96
N MET A 72 12.36 -1.24 -2.30
CA MET A 72 12.46 -0.19 -1.28
C MET A 72 11.17 -0.07 -0.46
N THR A 73 10.02 -0.20 -1.10
CA THR A 73 8.73 -0.20 -0.39
C THR A 73 8.60 -1.38 0.55
N ALA A 74 9.00 -2.58 0.13
CA ALA A 74 9.02 -3.75 1.00
C ALA A 74 9.94 -3.53 2.22
N MET A 75 11.15 -3.02 2.01
CA MET A 75 12.09 -2.71 3.10
C MET A 75 11.50 -1.70 4.08
N THR A 76 10.88 -0.63 3.60
CA THR A 76 10.22 0.38 4.44
C THR A 76 9.08 -0.25 5.25
N ALA A 77 8.20 -1.00 4.59
CA ALA A 77 7.05 -1.63 5.24
C ALA A 77 7.48 -2.66 6.31
N MET A 78 8.45 -3.51 6.00
CA MET A 78 9.02 -4.48 6.95
C MET A 78 9.65 -3.80 8.17
N THR A 79 10.36 -2.68 7.95
CA THR A 79 10.99 -1.91 9.01
C THR A 79 9.92 -1.30 9.94
N LEU A 80 8.92 -0.63 9.38
CA LEU A 80 7.83 -0.04 10.16
C LEU A 80 7.01 -1.10 10.89
N TYR A 81 6.74 -2.22 10.24
CA TYR A 81 6.02 -3.34 10.84
C TYR A 81 6.77 -3.94 12.03
N ALA A 82 8.07 -4.20 11.87
CA ALA A 82 8.91 -4.75 12.94
C ALA A 82 9.04 -3.78 14.13
N LEU A 83 9.35 -2.50 13.87
CA LEU A 83 9.52 -1.48 14.90
C LEU A 83 8.23 -1.21 15.67
N SER A 84 7.08 -1.38 15.05
CA SER A 84 5.77 -1.13 15.66
C SER A 84 5.14 -2.37 16.31
N GLY A 85 5.80 -3.52 16.31
CA GLY A 85 5.21 -4.77 16.81
C GLY A 85 4.01 -5.23 15.99
N GLY A 86 4.06 -5.09 14.67
CA GLY A 86 3.02 -5.58 13.76
C GLY A 86 1.87 -4.58 13.48
N ARG A 87 1.98 -3.31 13.90
CA ARG A 87 0.89 -2.33 13.75
C ARG A 87 0.87 -1.57 12.42
N PHE A 88 1.87 -1.73 11.55
CA PHE A 88 1.92 -1.04 10.28
C PHE A 88 1.08 -1.75 9.20
N ILE A 89 0.37 -0.96 8.38
CA ILE A 89 -0.41 -1.42 7.22
C ILE A 89 0.09 -0.67 5.98
N LEU A 90 0.45 -1.42 4.94
CA LEU A 90 0.93 -0.84 3.69
C LEU A 90 -0.22 -0.56 2.74
N GLY A 91 -0.59 0.71 2.58
CA GLY A 91 -1.54 1.13 1.57
C GLY A 91 -0.83 1.71 0.35
N LEU A 92 -1.18 1.22 -0.83
CA LEU A 92 -0.53 1.53 -2.11
C LEU A 92 -1.50 2.10 -3.13
N GLY A 93 -1.00 2.94 -4.02
CA GLY A 93 -1.78 3.44 -5.13
C GLY A 93 -0.92 3.84 -6.33
N PRO A 94 -1.51 3.82 -7.54
CA PRO A 94 -0.79 4.20 -8.76
C PRO A 94 -0.59 5.71 -8.91
N SER A 95 -1.24 6.53 -8.07
CA SER A 95 -1.35 7.98 -8.23
C SER A 95 -2.06 8.39 -9.54
N GLY A 96 -2.02 9.66 -9.90
CA GLY A 96 -2.53 10.17 -11.18
C GLY A 96 -1.41 10.51 -12.16
N PRO A 97 -1.68 10.54 -13.47
CA PRO A 97 -0.67 10.83 -14.48
C PRO A 97 0.00 12.20 -14.29
N GLN A 98 -0.74 13.20 -13.78
CA GLN A 98 -0.21 14.54 -13.51
C GLN A 98 0.92 14.51 -12.47
N VAL A 99 0.80 13.66 -11.44
CA VAL A 99 1.83 13.51 -10.41
C VAL A 99 2.95 12.61 -10.90
N VAL A 100 2.60 11.48 -11.50
CA VAL A 100 3.58 10.48 -11.94
C VAL A 100 4.51 11.03 -13.01
N GLU A 101 3.95 11.68 -14.03
CA GLU A 101 4.74 12.23 -15.15
C GLU A 101 5.27 13.64 -14.83
N GLY A 102 4.46 14.49 -14.19
CA GLY A 102 4.84 15.87 -13.91
C GLY A 102 5.75 16.06 -12.71
N TRP A 103 5.58 15.27 -11.65
CA TRP A 103 6.37 15.41 -10.41
C TRP A 103 7.48 14.36 -10.28
N HIS A 104 7.16 13.09 -10.56
CA HIS A 104 8.16 12.01 -10.44
C HIS A 104 8.98 11.81 -11.71
N GLY A 105 8.56 12.37 -12.87
CA GLY A 105 9.30 12.28 -14.12
C GLY A 105 9.39 10.87 -14.71
N VAL A 106 8.41 10.00 -14.42
CA VAL A 106 8.36 8.63 -14.92
C VAL A 106 7.05 8.37 -15.66
N ALA A 107 7.07 7.44 -16.61
CA ALA A 107 5.88 7.10 -17.39
C ALA A 107 4.75 6.54 -16.50
N TYR A 108 3.52 7.03 -16.70
CA TYR A 108 2.34 6.48 -16.02
C TYR A 108 2.10 5.02 -16.41
N GLY A 109 2.16 4.71 -17.69
CA GLY A 109 2.12 3.36 -18.24
C GLY A 109 0.81 2.61 -17.97
N ARG A 110 0.93 1.35 -17.54
CA ARG A 110 -0.20 0.45 -17.27
C ARG A 110 -0.40 0.29 -15.77
N PRO A 111 -1.22 1.12 -15.10
CA PRO A 111 -1.28 1.18 -13.64
C PRO A 111 -1.71 -0.14 -12.99
N LEU A 112 -2.68 -0.86 -13.56
CA LEU A 112 -3.12 -2.14 -12.99
C LEU A 112 -2.06 -3.24 -13.14
N THR A 113 -1.36 -3.29 -14.26
CA THR A 113 -0.23 -4.20 -14.46
C THR A 113 0.88 -3.89 -13.46
N ARG A 114 1.21 -2.59 -13.29
CA ARG A 114 2.18 -2.14 -12.29
C ARG A 114 1.77 -2.59 -10.88
N THR A 115 0.51 -2.41 -10.51
CA THR A 115 0.00 -2.81 -9.19
C THR A 115 0.21 -4.30 -8.93
N LYS A 116 -0.14 -5.15 -9.88
CA LYS A 116 0.04 -6.60 -9.76
C LYS A 116 1.51 -7.00 -9.62
N GLU A 117 2.36 -6.52 -10.51
CA GLU A 117 3.80 -6.80 -10.46
C GLU A 117 4.43 -6.29 -9.16
N TYR A 118 4.08 -5.07 -8.75
CA TYR A 118 4.59 -4.41 -7.55
C TYR A 118 4.27 -5.22 -6.28
N ILE A 119 3.02 -5.60 -6.12
CA ILE A 119 2.55 -6.38 -4.96
C ILE A 119 3.14 -7.79 -4.99
N ALA A 120 3.21 -8.44 -6.14
CA ALA A 120 3.84 -9.76 -6.26
C ALA A 120 5.32 -9.73 -5.82
N ILE A 121 6.07 -8.70 -6.23
CA ILE A 121 7.47 -8.55 -5.78
C ILE A 121 7.53 -8.33 -4.26
N ILE A 122 6.66 -7.49 -3.69
CA ILE A 122 6.63 -7.25 -2.24
C ILE A 122 6.30 -8.56 -1.50
N ARG A 123 5.29 -9.31 -1.92
CA ARG A 123 4.93 -10.60 -1.31
C ARG A 123 6.10 -11.58 -1.33
N ASN A 124 6.80 -11.71 -2.47
CA ASN A 124 7.98 -12.56 -2.57
C ASN A 124 9.10 -12.14 -1.60
N ILE A 125 9.28 -10.82 -1.38
CA ILE A 125 10.24 -10.30 -0.40
C ILE A 125 9.81 -10.66 1.03
N LEU A 126 8.53 -10.48 1.36
CA LEU A 126 7.98 -10.78 2.69
C LEU A 126 8.05 -12.27 3.02
N GLU A 127 7.67 -13.13 2.08
CA GLU A 127 7.72 -14.58 2.25
C GLU A 127 9.14 -15.12 2.39
N ARG A 128 10.10 -14.44 1.77
CA ARG A 128 11.53 -14.78 1.86
C ARG A 128 11.84 -16.25 1.58
N LYS A 129 11.06 -16.96 0.77
CA LYS A 129 11.29 -18.35 0.40
C LYS A 129 12.56 -18.48 -0.43
N GLU A 130 12.67 -17.67 -1.49
CA GLU A 130 13.76 -17.68 -2.45
C GLU A 130 14.39 -16.30 -2.64
N ARG A 131 15.43 -16.24 -3.46
CA ARG A 131 16.00 -14.97 -3.95
C ARG A 131 15.01 -14.34 -4.93
N VAL A 132 14.80 -13.04 -4.82
CA VAL A 132 13.79 -12.33 -5.62
C VAL A 132 14.22 -12.26 -7.08
N THR A 133 13.36 -12.80 -7.94
CA THR A 133 13.43 -12.62 -9.39
C THR A 133 12.05 -12.18 -9.88
N HIS A 134 12.02 -11.33 -10.89
CA HIS A 134 10.78 -10.92 -11.54
C HIS A 134 11.06 -10.54 -13.00
N LYS A 135 10.16 -10.89 -13.90
CA LYS A 135 10.18 -10.44 -15.28
C LYS A 135 8.78 -10.07 -15.70
N GLY A 136 8.52 -8.77 -15.73
CA GLY A 136 7.22 -8.19 -16.05
C GLY A 136 7.32 -7.06 -17.07
N PHE A 137 6.23 -6.34 -17.22
CA PHE A 137 6.16 -5.18 -18.10
C PHE A 137 6.85 -3.94 -17.50
N HIS A 138 6.68 -3.73 -16.18
CA HIS A 138 7.21 -2.56 -15.48
C HIS A 138 8.49 -2.85 -14.71
N TYR A 139 8.71 -4.09 -14.30
CA TYR A 139 9.84 -4.46 -13.44
C TYR A 139 10.55 -5.70 -13.97
N GLU A 140 11.88 -5.62 -13.98
CA GLU A 140 12.76 -6.75 -14.23
C GLU A 140 13.80 -6.82 -13.12
N MET A 141 13.87 -7.95 -12.44
CA MET A 141 14.79 -8.17 -11.30
C MET A 141 15.45 -9.53 -11.40
N PRO A 142 16.80 -9.64 -11.50
CA PRO A 142 17.74 -8.53 -11.69
C PRO A 142 17.54 -7.81 -13.01
N TYR A 143 17.89 -6.54 -13.06
CA TYR A 143 17.83 -5.73 -14.27
C TYR A 143 18.77 -6.26 -15.36
N GLN A 144 18.26 -6.41 -16.59
CA GLN A 144 18.97 -6.98 -17.76
C GLN A 144 18.96 -6.04 -18.98
N GLY A 145 18.69 -4.75 -18.79
CA GLY A 145 18.67 -3.77 -19.87
C GLY A 145 20.04 -3.59 -20.52
N SER A 146 20.09 -2.90 -21.65
CA SER A 146 21.29 -2.69 -22.46
C SER A 146 22.42 -1.93 -21.73
N ASP A 147 22.08 -1.19 -20.68
CA ASP A 147 22.97 -0.43 -19.81
C ASP A 147 23.29 -1.16 -18.48
N ALA A 148 22.90 -2.44 -18.35
CA ALA A 148 23.22 -3.25 -17.19
C ALA A 148 24.72 -3.53 -17.09
N THR A 149 25.26 -3.47 -15.87
CA THR A 149 26.67 -3.79 -15.60
C THR A 149 27.00 -5.29 -15.71
N GLY A 150 25.99 -6.17 -15.77
CA GLY A 150 26.14 -7.62 -15.71
C GLY A 150 26.47 -8.16 -14.30
N LEU A 151 26.60 -7.30 -13.30
CA LEU A 151 26.92 -7.71 -11.92
C LEU A 151 25.67 -7.93 -11.05
N GLY A 152 24.49 -7.57 -11.56
CA GLY A 152 23.22 -7.77 -10.86
C GLY A 152 22.94 -9.24 -10.59
N LYS A 153 22.60 -9.57 -9.34
CA LYS A 153 22.22 -10.96 -8.95
C LYS A 153 20.90 -10.92 -8.17
N PRO A 154 20.11 -12.00 -8.22
CA PRO A 154 18.98 -12.14 -7.34
C PRO A 154 19.40 -12.07 -5.88
N LEU A 155 18.74 -11.21 -5.10
CA LEU A 155 19.02 -11.02 -3.68
C LEU A 155 17.84 -11.54 -2.84
N LYS A 156 18.10 -11.82 -1.59
CA LYS A 156 17.14 -12.19 -0.56
C LYS A 156 17.26 -11.16 0.57
N SER A 157 16.13 -10.65 1.07
CA SER A 157 16.16 -9.68 2.17
C SER A 157 16.94 -10.21 3.37
N ILE A 158 17.77 -9.37 3.99
CA ILE A 158 18.45 -9.69 5.25
C ILE A 158 17.46 -9.65 6.40
N LEU A 159 16.63 -8.60 6.45
CA LEU A 159 15.53 -8.52 7.40
C LEU A 159 14.47 -9.57 7.07
N HIS A 160 13.99 -10.29 8.07
CA HIS A 160 12.90 -11.23 7.89
C HIS A 160 11.58 -10.46 7.88
N GLY A 161 10.84 -10.59 6.78
CA GLY A 161 9.49 -10.05 6.67
C GLY A 161 8.47 -10.94 7.36
N ASP A 162 7.29 -10.38 7.57
CA ASP A 162 6.13 -11.14 8.03
C ASP A 162 5.07 -11.14 6.90
N PRO A 163 4.71 -12.31 6.35
CA PRO A 163 3.66 -12.42 5.34
C PRO A 163 2.29 -11.91 5.81
N ALA A 164 2.08 -11.79 7.13
CA ALA A 164 0.87 -11.21 7.71
C ALA A 164 0.78 -9.69 7.56
N LEU A 165 1.84 -8.99 7.11
CA LEU A 165 1.80 -7.58 6.80
C LEU A 165 0.73 -7.33 5.73
N ARG A 166 -0.32 -6.59 6.11
CA ARG A 166 -1.45 -6.31 5.22
C ARG A 166 -1.10 -5.27 4.18
N ILE A 167 -1.53 -5.52 2.94
CA ILE A 167 -1.37 -4.62 1.80
C ILE A 167 -2.75 -4.18 1.31
N PHE A 168 -3.00 -2.88 1.32
CA PHE A 168 -4.23 -2.27 0.81
C PHE A 168 -3.93 -1.52 -0.48
N THR A 169 -4.94 -1.35 -1.33
CA THR A 169 -4.83 -0.57 -2.57
C THR A 169 -5.94 0.45 -2.69
N ALA A 170 -5.66 1.61 -3.29
CA ALA A 170 -6.69 2.59 -3.63
C ALA A 170 -7.24 2.30 -5.03
N SER A 171 -8.57 2.26 -5.13
CA SER A 171 -9.27 1.99 -6.39
C SER A 171 -10.65 2.61 -6.42
N ILE A 172 -11.07 3.07 -7.63
CA ILE A 172 -12.39 3.61 -7.89
C ILE A 172 -13.07 2.98 -9.11
N SER A 173 -12.30 2.43 -10.04
CA SER A 173 -12.85 1.82 -11.25
C SER A 173 -13.17 0.34 -11.06
N PRO A 174 -14.12 -0.24 -11.83
CA PRO A 174 -14.41 -1.67 -11.77
C PRO A 174 -13.17 -2.57 -11.95
N ASN A 175 -12.31 -2.26 -12.92
CA ASN A 175 -11.08 -3.01 -13.15
C ASN A 175 -10.06 -2.82 -12.00
N GLY A 176 -10.04 -1.63 -11.38
CA GLY A 176 -9.24 -1.37 -10.19
C GLY A 176 -9.71 -2.19 -8.99
N MET A 177 -11.02 -2.26 -8.76
CA MET A 177 -11.62 -3.08 -7.70
C MET A 177 -11.34 -4.57 -7.91
N GLU A 178 -11.46 -5.06 -9.14
CA GLU A 178 -11.10 -6.43 -9.50
C GLU A 178 -9.61 -6.70 -9.19
N CYS A 179 -8.71 -5.80 -9.60
CA CYS A 179 -7.29 -5.90 -9.28
C CYS A 179 -7.04 -5.92 -7.76
N SER A 180 -7.71 -5.05 -7.00
CA SER A 180 -7.62 -5.02 -5.53
C SER A 180 -8.08 -6.34 -4.91
N GLY A 181 -9.21 -6.87 -5.34
CA GLY A 181 -9.70 -8.17 -4.89
C GLY A 181 -8.72 -9.31 -5.16
N GLU A 182 -8.03 -9.27 -6.30
CA GLU A 182 -7.06 -10.30 -6.70
C GLU A 182 -5.79 -10.26 -5.83
N VAL A 183 -5.17 -9.09 -5.63
CA VAL A 183 -3.78 -9.01 -5.12
C VAL A 183 -3.62 -8.42 -3.72
N ALA A 184 -4.64 -7.72 -3.18
CA ALA A 184 -4.54 -6.97 -1.92
C ALA A 184 -5.34 -7.63 -0.78
N ASP A 185 -5.11 -7.19 0.46
CA ASP A 185 -5.86 -7.61 1.66
C ASP A 185 -6.98 -6.63 2.02
N GLY A 186 -7.03 -5.50 1.32
CA GLY A 186 -8.07 -4.50 1.49
C GLY A 186 -8.02 -3.42 0.40
N VAL A 187 -9.05 -2.58 0.38
CA VAL A 187 -9.20 -1.51 -0.59
C VAL A 187 -9.70 -0.21 0.05
N PHE A 188 -9.20 0.90 -0.46
CA PHE A 188 -9.73 2.24 -0.21
C PHE A 188 -10.58 2.67 -1.41
N PRO A 189 -11.90 2.47 -1.38
CA PRO A 189 -12.79 3.07 -2.37
C PRO A 189 -12.94 4.55 -2.05
N VAL A 190 -12.50 5.41 -2.95
CA VAL A 190 -12.67 6.85 -2.81
C VAL A 190 -14.11 7.20 -3.16
N TRP A 191 -14.76 8.05 -2.35
CA TRP A 191 -16.12 8.50 -2.57
C TRP A 191 -17.18 7.38 -2.59
N MET A 192 -17.03 6.38 -1.75
CA MET A 192 -18.02 5.31 -1.62
C MET A 192 -19.27 5.84 -0.87
N ASN A 193 -20.44 5.67 -1.48
CA ASN A 193 -21.70 5.72 -0.74
C ASN A 193 -21.89 4.38 -0.01
N PRO A 194 -21.95 4.34 1.34
CA PRO A 194 -22.12 3.10 2.09
C PRO A 194 -23.36 2.30 1.72
N GLU A 195 -24.45 2.98 1.30
CA GLU A 195 -25.71 2.34 0.87
C GLU A 195 -25.61 1.70 -0.51
N ARG A 196 -24.50 1.94 -1.24
CA ARG A 196 -24.30 1.49 -2.61
C ARG A 196 -23.04 0.65 -2.77
N PHE A 197 -22.74 -0.19 -1.79
CA PHE A 197 -21.63 -1.14 -1.88
C PHE A 197 -21.80 -2.15 -3.02
N ASP A 198 -23.06 -2.41 -3.43
CA ASP A 198 -23.43 -3.22 -4.59
C ASP A 198 -22.69 -2.82 -5.89
N VAL A 199 -22.24 -1.56 -6.01
CA VAL A 199 -21.46 -1.08 -7.16
C VAL A 199 -20.06 -1.71 -7.22
N PHE A 200 -19.47 -2.03 -6.08
CA PHE A 200 -18.09 -2.56 -5.97
C PHE A 200 -18.04 -4.08 -5.85
N GLU A 201 -19.02 -4.67 -5.22
CA GLU A 201 -19.06 -6.09 -4.86
C GLU A 201 -18.83 -7.03 -6.06
N PRO A 202 -19.48 -6.85 -7.23
CA PRO A 202 -19.27 -7.75 -8.38
C PRO A 202 -17.84 -7.72 -8.92
N SER A 203 -17.17 -6.56 -8.85
CA SER A 203 -15.78 -6.41 -9.30
C SER A 203 -14.81 -7.04 -8.30
N LEU A 204 -15.04 -6.87 -7.01
CA LEU A 204 -14.27 -7.54 -5.96
C LEU A 204 -14.41 -9.04 -6.06
N ALA A 205 -15.63 -9.56 -6.26
CA ALA A 205 -15.88 -11.00 -6.42
C ALA A 205 -15.10 -11.60 -7.61
N LYS A 206 -15.03 -10.89 -8.74
CA LYS A 206 -14.20 -11.30 -9.88
C LYS A 206 -12.72 -11.33 -9.51
N GLY A 207 -12.25 -10.38 -8.72
CA GLY A 207 -10.88 -10.33 -8.22
C GLY A 207 -10.59 -11.50 -7.27
N PHE A 208 -11.48 -11.78 -6.33
CA PHE A 208 -11.34 -12.91 -5.41
C PHE A 208 -11.28 -14.27 -6.14
N ALA A 209 -12.06 -14.43 -7.21
CA ALA A 209 -12.02 -15.64 -8.02
C ALA A 209 -10.68 -15.84 -8.78
N LYS A 210 -9.88 -14.78 -8.95
CA LYS A 210 -8.54 -14.82 -9.56
C LYS A 210 -7.41 -14.94 -8.54
N ALA A 211 -7.71 -14.64 -7.27
CA ALA A 211 -6.73 -14.73 -6.19
C ALA A 211 -6.37 -16.20 -5.93
N GLU A 212 -5.15 -16.42 -5.46
CA GLU A 212 -4.76 -17.74 -4.96
C GLU A 212 -5.50 -18.05 -3.65
N GLY A 213 -5.92 -19.29 -3.49
CA GLY A 213 -6.69 -19.72 -2.32
C GLY A 213 -8.20 -19.39 -2.42
N ASN A 214 -8.91 -19.59 -1.33
CA ASN A 214 -10.37 -19.37 -1.25
C ASN A 214 -10.66 -18.00 -0.61
N LYS A 215 -10.34 -16.92 -1.31
CA LYS A 215 -10.48 -15.55 -0.82
C LYS A 215 -11.92 -15.04 -0.99
N GLY A 216 -12.38 -14.27 -0.01
CA GLY A 216 -13.69 -13.63 -0.03
C GLY A 216 -13.75 -12.34 0.78
N LEU A 217 -14.94 -11.75 0.90
CA LEU A 217 -15.14 -10.53 1.70
C LEU A 217 -14.83 -10.73 3.19
N ALA A 218 -14.87 -11.95 3.71
CA ALA A 218 -14.49 -12.24 5.10
C ALA A 218 -12.99 -12.02 5.37
N ASP A 219 -12.18 -12.20 4.33
CA ASP A 219 -10.71 -12.07 4.39
C ASP A 219 -10.21 -10.73 3.85
N PHE A 220 -11.13 -9.80 3.53
CA PHE A 220 -10.83 -8.57 2.82
C PHE A 220 -11.45 -7.35 3.51
N GLU A 221 -10.67 -6.31 3.72
CA GLU A 221 -11.15 -5.10 4.39
C GLU A 221 -11.47 -3.99 3.36
N VAL A 222 -12.69 -3.43 3.46
CA VAL A 222 -13.11 -2.28 2.67
C VAL A 222 -13.09 -1.06 3.59
N ALA A 223 -12.22 -0.09 3.32
CA ALA A 223 -12.00 1.09 4.14
C ALA A 223 -12.33 2.38 3.37
N PRO A 224 -13.61 2.75 3.26
CA PRO A 224 -14.01 3.98 2.56
C PRO A 224 -13.63 5.22 3.36
N PHE A 225 -13.42 6.32 2.65
CA PHE A 225 -13.35 7.65 3.24
C PHE A 225 -14.77 8.18 3.46
N VAL A 226 -15.03 8.66 4.67
CA VAL A 226 -16.26 9.34 5.05
C VAL A 226 -15.91 10.79 5.39
N THR A 227 -16.58 11.76 4.78
CA THR A 227 -16.40 13.21 5.01
C THR A 227 -17.66 13.80 5.65
#